data_d4c56023d4e9bc4d9cbb9f95a3e221f8
#
_entry.id   d4c56023d4e9bc4d9cbb9f95a3e221f8
#
_cell.length_a   1.000
_cell.length_b   1.000
_cell.length_c   1.000
_cell.angle_alpha   90.00
_cell.angle_beta   90.00
_cell.angle_gamma   90.00
#
_symmetry.space_group_name_H-M   'P 1'
#
loop_
_entity.id
_entity.type
_entity.pdbx_description
1 polymer ?
#
loop_
_entity_poly.entity_id
_entity_poly.type
_entity_poly.pdbx_seq_one_letter_code
_entity_poly.pdbx_strand_id
1 'polypeptide(L)'
;KFVKNFVDIDIKPEGIIPTVGSMQACFAAFMAVTECKKGKDTVLFIDPGFPVQKTQMQVIGKPFESFDVYNYRGEKLREKLEEHLSKGNIAAILYSNPNNPAWICFTDNELKIIGELATKYDVIVLEDLAYFAMDFRRDLSVPGKAPFQPSVGKYTDNYIVMISGSKLFSYAGQRLGIMCISDALYNRKYDNLHNRFGGMGTLGYTIVNRII
;
A
#
# COMPACT_ATOMS: atom_id res chain seq x y z
N LYS A 1 9.75 -3.04 -15.76
CA LYS A 1 8.91 -3.64 -16.83
C LYS A 1 7.69 -4.35 -16.26
N PHE A 2 7.85 -5.29 -15.29
CA PHE A 2 6.72 -6.06 -14.73
C PHE A 2 5.62 -5.15 -14.17
N VAL A 3 5.95 -4.24 -13.26
CA VAL A 3 4.99 -3.32 -12.63
C VAL A 3 4.28 -2.45 -13.68
N LYS A 4 5.02 -1.90 -14.67
CA LYS A 4 4.42 -1.13 -15.77
C LYS A 4 3.46 -1.97 -16.60
N ASN A 5 3.85 -3.18 -16.98
CA ASN A 5 3.05 -3.99 -17.89
C ASN A 5 1.79 -4.59 -17.23
N PHE A 6 1.83 -4.88 -15.91
CA PHE A 6 0.77 -5.64 -15.25
C PHE A 6 0.03 -4.89 -14.16
N VAL A 7 0.52 -3.73 -13.73
CA VAL A 7 -0.14 -2.86 -12.74
C VAL A 7 -0.39 -1.46 -13.30
N ASP A 8 0.20 -1.14 -14.46
CA ASP A 8 0.14 0.17 -15.13
C ASP A 8 0.65 1.34 -14.25
N ILE A 9 1.70 1.07 -13.50
CA ILE A 9 2.39 2.07 -12.70
C ILE A 9 3.77 2.31 -13.29
N ASP A 10 4.12 3.57 -13.55
CA ASP A 10 5.47 3.99 -13.85
C ASP A 10 6.24 4.21 -12.54
N ILE A 11 7.34 3.50 -12.40
CA ILE A 11 8.19 3.56 -11.21
C ILE A 11 9.64 3.33 -11.60
N LYS A 12 10.53 4.12 -11.00
CA LYS A 12 11.97 3.95 -11.20
C LYS A 12 12.50 2.71 -10.47
N PRO A 13 13.60 2.12 -10.94
CA PRO A 13 14.21 0.95 -10.29
C PRO A 13 14.50 1.17 -8.81
N GLU A 14 14.89 2.38 -8.41
CA GLU A 14 15.23 2.75 -7.05
C GLU A 14 14.02 2.66 -6.09
N GLY A 15 12.80 2.85 -6.61
CA GLY A 15 11.55 2.70 -5.87
C GLY A 15 11.08 1.25 -5.72
N ILE A 16 11.80 0.27 -6.31
CA ILE A 16 11.44 -1.15 -6.24
C ILE A 16 12.38 -1.89 -5.31
N ILE A 17 11.87 -2.31 -4.17
CA ILE A 17 12.64 -2.95 -3.10
C ILE A 17 12.24 -4.43 -3.01
N PRO A 18 13.17 -5.38 -3.23
CA PRO A 18 12.94 -6.79 -2.98
C PRO A 18 12.64 -7.04 -1.49
N THR A 19 11.69 -7.94 -1.20
CA THR A 19 11.29 -8.28 0.16
C THR A 19 11.07 -9.78 0.33
N VAL A 20 11.14 -10.25 1.57
CA VAL A 20 10.85 -11.64 1.96
C VAL A 20 9.32 -11.83 2.04
N GLY A 21 8.67 -11.81 0.86
CA GLY A 21 7.21 -11.78 0.73
C GLY A 21 6.59 -10.43 1.10
N SER A 22 5.28 -10.25 0.83
CA SER A 22 4.54 -9.02 1.14
C SER A 22 4.44 -8.75 2.65
N MET A 23 4.55 -9.76 3.50
CA MET A 23 4.49 -9.57 4.96
C MET A 23 5.67 -8.75 5.51
N GLN A 24 6.89 -8.96 4.99
CA GLN A 24 8.03 -8.11 5.33
C GLN A 24 7.84 -6.70 4.76
N ALA A 25 7.32 -6.59 3.53
CA ALA A 25 7.00 -5.30 2.92
C ALA A 25 6.01 -4.50 3.79
N CYS A 26 4.91 -5.13 4.26
CA CYS A 26 3.94 -4.50 5.15
C CYS A 26 4.59 -4.02 6.45
N PHE A 27 5.36 -4.89 7.11
CA PHE A 27 6.01 -4.54 8.38
C PHE A 27 6.97 -3.35 8.24
N ALA A 28 7.78 -3.36 7.19
CA ALA A 28 8.68 -2.26 6.87
C ALA A 28 7.93 -0.96 6.54
N ALA A 29 6.85 -1.06 5.75
CA ALA A 29 6.02 0.08 5.42
C ALA A 29 5.39 0.69 6.68
N PHE A 30 4.86 -0.11 7.60
CA PHE A 30 4.29 0.39 8.86
C PHE A 30 5.31 1.17 9.68
N MET A 31 6.51 0.61 9.90
CA MET A 31 7.58 1.31 10.61
C MET A 31 7.94 2.64 9.95
N ALA A 32 7.98 2.69 8.62
CA ALA A 32 8.33 3.90 7.90
C ALA A 32 7.23 4.96 7.94
N VAL A 33 5.99 4.60 7.59
CA VAL A 33 4.89 5.58 7.45
C VAL A 33 4.49 6.19 8.79
N THR A 34 4.54 5.43 9.88
CA THR A 34 4.19 5.92 11.22
C THR A 34 5.24 6.87 11.82
N GLU A 35 6.43 6.95 11.21
CA GLU A 35 7.50 7.87 11.62
C GLU A 35 7.71 9.03 10.64
N CYS A 36 7.05 9.01 9.47
CA CYS A 36 7.28 10.01 8.43
C CYS A 36 6.82 11.42 8.79
N LYS A 37 5.76 11.55 9.60
CA LYS A 37 5.16 12.84 9.95
C LYS A 37 4.82 12.92 11.43
N LYS A 38 5.23 14.00 12.06
CA LYS A 38 4.83 14.29 13.44
C LYS A 38 3.31 14.44 13.54
N GLY A 39 2.69 13.70 14.47
CA GLY A 39 1.25 13.72 14.71
C GLY A 39 0.43 12.82 13.77
N LYS A 40 1.08 12.11 12.83
CA LYS A 40 0.45 11.10 11.98
C LYS A 40 1.15 9.76 12.18
N ASP A 41 0.63 8.93 13.04
CA ASP A 41 1.22 7.63 13.40
C ASP A 41 0.22 6.48 13.36
N THR A 42 -1.02 6.76 13.01
CA THR A 42 -2.13 5.80 12.98
C THR A 42 -2.31 5.22 11.56
N VAL A 43 -2.47 3.90 11.45
CA VAL A 43 -2.83 3.25 10.17
C VAL A 43 -4.31 2.93 10.17
N LEU A 44 -5.02 3.36 9.13
CA LEU A 44 -6.41 3.02 8.88
C LEU A 44 -6.51 1.75 8.03
N PHE A 45 -7.10 0.71 8.57
CA PHE A 45 -7.36 -0.54 7.86
C PHE A 45 -8.76 -0.54 7.25
N ILE A 46 -8.87 -0.85 5.97
CA ILE A 46 -10.14 -1.14 5.32
C ILE A 46 -10.39 -2.64 5.45
N ASP A 47 -11.22 -3.01 6.41
CA ASP A 47 -11.57 -4.39 6.71
C ASP A 47 -12.70 -4.91 5.79
N PRO A 48 -12.86 -6.24 5.73
CA PRO A 48 -12.05 -7.28 6.33
C PRO A 48 -10.65 -7.33 5.70
N GLY A 49 -9.63 -7.69 6.51
CA GLY A 49 -8.23 -7.72 6.09
C GLY A 49 -7.46 -8.88 6.72
N PHE A 50 -6.21 -9.05 6.31
CA PHE A 50 -5.36 -10.11 6.84
C PHE A 50 -4.92 -9.77 8.28
N PRO A 51 -5.31 -10.57 9.30
CA PRO A 51 -5.20 -10.16 10.70
C PRO A 51 -3.75 -9.95 11.18
N VAL A 52 -2.77 -10.64 10.56
CA VAL A 52 -1.36 -10.51 10.93
C VAL A 52 -0.83 -9.09 10.76
N GLN A 53 -1.39 -8.29 9.83
CA GLN A 53 -1.00 -6.91 9.62
C GLN A 53 -1.32 -6.04 10.85
N LYS A 54 -2.49 -6.25 11.49
CA LYS A 54 -2.82 -5.58 12.76
C LYS A 54 -1.91 -6.03 13.92
N THR A 55 -1.57 -7.32 13.96
CA THR A 55 -0.59 -7.83 14.92
C THR A 55 0.78 -7.15 14.73
N GLN A 56 1.19 -6.89 13.50
CA GLN A 56 2.44 -6.15 13.23
C GLN A 56 2.38 -4.72 13.81
N MET A 57 1.24 -4.02 13.68
CA MET A 57 1.06 -2.70 14.31
C MET A 57 1.17 -2.77 15.84
N GLN A 58 0.59 -3.80 16.46
CA GLN A 58 0.70 -4.03 17.90
C GLN A 58 2.15 -4.27 18.34
N VAL A 59 2.91 -5.07 17.57
CA VAL A 59 4.33 -5.36 17.85
C VAL A 59 5.19 -4.10 17.81
N ILE A 60 4.93 -3.18 16.87
CA ILE A 60 5.68 -1.91 16.79
C ILE A 60 5.15 -0.84 17.75
N GLY A 61 4.08 -1.13 18.51
CA GLY A 61 3.49 -0.20 19.48
C GLY A 61 2.82 1.02 18.84
N LYS A 62 2.29 0.89 17.61
CA LYS A 62 1.63 1.99 16.90
C LYS A 62 0.12 1.80 16.82
N PRO A 63 -0.65 2.91 16.91
CA PRO A 63 -2.10 2.85 16.86
C PRO A 63 -2.61 2.50 15.46
N PHE A 64 -3.80 1.90 15.43
CA PHE A 64 -4.54 1.69 14.20
C PHE A 64 -6.05 1.88 14.42
N GLU A 65 -6.74 2.27 13.37
CA GLU A 65 -8.20 2.31 13.26
C GLU A 65 -8.63 1.34 12.17
N SER A 66 -9.91 0.94 12.17
CA SER A 66 -10.46 0.13 11.08
C SER A 66 -11.94 0.35 10.90
N PHE A 67 -12.45 0.07 9.70
CA PHE A 67 -13.88 -0.02 9.40
C PHE A 67 -14.14 -1.14 8.40
N ASP A 68 -15.33 -1.75 8.47
CA ASP A 68 -15.77 -2.77 7.53
C ASP A 68 -16.32 -2.11 6.26
N VAL A 69 -15.71 -2.43 5.09
CA VAL A 69 -16.05 -1.84 3.81
C VAL A 69 -17.38 -2.33 3.23
N TYR A 70 -17.94 -3.43 3.72
CA TYR A 70 -19.18 -3.99 3.17
C TYR A 70 -20.34 -2.99 3.13
N ASN A 71 -20.44 -2.14 4.14
CA ASN A 71 -21.49 -1.13 4.24
C ASN A 71 -21.13 0.19 3.53
N TYR A 72 -19.91 0.30 3.03
CA TYR A 72 -19.34 1.55 2.51
C TYR A 72 -18.75 1.37 1.11
N ARG A 73 -19.45 0.67 0.21
CA ARG A 73 -19.04 0.49 -1.18
C ARG A 73 -19.46 1.70 -2.04
N GLY A 74 -18.71 1.92 -3.16
CA GLY A 74 -18.97 3.03 -4.08
C GLY A 74 -18.76 4.40 -3.41
N GLU A 75 -19.68 5.34 -3.63
CA GLU A 75 -19.54 6.72 -3.09
C GLU A 75 -19.60 6.79 -1.55
N LYS A 76 -20.24 5.84 -0.88
CA LYS A 76 -20.24 5.76 0.58
C LYS A 76 -18.83 5.59 1.17
N LEU A 77 -17.90 5.04 0.36
CA LEU A 77 -16.50 4.91 0.76
C LEU A 77 -15.84 6.27 0.98
N ARG A 78 -16.22 7.27 0.17
CA ARG A 78 -15.71 8.65 0.30
C ARG A 78 -16.04 9.23 1.67
N GLU A 79 -17.33 9.19 2.04
CA GLU A 79 -17.79 9.73 3.32
C GLU A 79 -17.11 9.02 4.51
N LYS A 80 -17.00 7.69 4.43
CA LYS A 80 -16.38 6.91 5.49
C LYS A 80 -14.88 7.18 5.64
N LEU A 81 -14.17 7.30 4.55
CA LEU A 81 -12.75 7.67 4.57
C LEU A 81 -12.55 9.10 5.10
N GLU A 82 -13.38 10.06 4.68
CA GLU A 82 -13.29 11.44 5.18
C GLU A 82 -13.55 11.55 6.69
N GLU A 83 -14.47 10.76 7.24
CA GLU A 83 -14.72 10.67 8.68
C GLU A 83 -13.43 10.34 9.47
N HIS A 84 -12.61 9.42 8.94
CA HIS A 84 -11.35 9.05 9.58
C HIS A 84 -10.22 10.04 9.28
N LEU A 85 -10.06 10.43 8.02
CA LEU A 85 -8.92 11.23 7.55
C LEU A 85 -8.95 12.68 8.04
N SER A 86 -10.16 13.23 8.25
CA SER A 86 -10.33 14.60 8.77
C SER A 86 -9.82 14.79 10.19
N LYS A 87 -9.65 13.72 10.96
CA LYS A 87 -9.06 13.75 12.32
C LYS A 87 -7.58 14.19 12.30
N GLY A 88 -6.89 14.01 11.18
CA GLY A 88 -5.51 14.47 10.98
C GLY A 88 -4.41 13.57 11.54
N ASN A 89 -4.74 12.46 12.21
CA ASN A 89 -3.78 11.52 12.83
C ASN A 89 -3.40 10.34 11.92
N ILE A 90 -4.12 10.12 10.82
CA ILE A 90 -3.88 8.99 9.92
C ILE A 90 -2.61 9.22 9.10
N ALA A 91 -1.65 8.31 9.22
CA ALA A 91 -0.42 8.25 8.44
C ALA A 91 -0.61 7.50 7.13
N ALA A 92 -1.34 6.39 7.18
CA ALA A 92 -1.57 5.54 6.02
C ALA A 92 -2.94 4.87 6.04
N ILE A 93 -3.42 4.51 4.84
CA ILE A 93 -4.57 3.62 4.61
C ILE A 93 -4.03 2.30 4.12
N LEU A 94 -4.48 1.17 4.67
CA LEU A 94 -4.12 -0.16 4.19
C LEU A 94 -5.35 -0.96 3.78
N TYR A 95 -5.24 -1.62 2.64
CA TYR A 95 -6.17 -2.65 2.16
C TYR A 95 -5.46 -3.65 1.26
N SER A 96 -6.07 -4.83 1.04
CA SER A 96 -5.63 -5.78 0.02
C SER A 96 -6.61 -5.87 -1.15
N ASN A 97 -6.10 -6.07 -2.38
CA ASN A 97 -6.90 -6.07 -3.61
C ASN A 97 -6.33 -7.06 -4.65
N PRO A 98 -6.98 -8.20 -4.90
CA PRO A 98 -8.13 -8.78 -4.19
C PRO A 98 -7.87 -9.01 -2.71
N ASN A 99 -8.95 -8.95 -1.94
CA ASN A 99 -8.90 -9.02 -0.48
C ASN A 99 -8.81 -10.45 0.06
N ASN A 100 -8.11 -10.63 1.16
CA ASN A 100 -8.15 -11.83 2.00
C ASN A 100 -8.70 -11.43 3.39
N PRO A 101 -9.81 -12.04 3.90
CA PRO A 101 -10.42 -13.29 3.43
C PRO A 101 -11.66 -13.13 2.52
N ALA A 102 -12.16 -11.92 2.34
CA ALA A 102 -13.50 -11.69 1.79
C ALA A 102 -13.58 -11.70 0.26
N TRP A 103 -12.44 -11.77 -0.42
CA TRP A 103 -12.35 -11.68 -1.89
C TRP A 103 -12.97 -10.41 -2.49
N ILE A 104 -13.01 -9.33 -1.74
CA ILE A 104 -13.43 -8.03 -2.24
C ILE A 104 -12.36 -7.54 -3.22
N CYS A 105 -12.82 -7.07 -4.38
CA CYS A 105 -12.00 -6.32 -5.31
C CYS A 105 -12.58 -4.90 -5.42
N PHE A 106 -11.73 -3.90 -5.29
CA PHE A 106 -12.13 -2.51 -5.47
C PHE A 106 -12.37 -2.20 -6.94
N THR A 107 -13.37 -1.39 -7.21
CA THR A 107 -13.64 -0.85 -8.54
C THR A 107 -12.69 0.31 -8.85
N ASP A 108 -12.57 0.67 -10.14
CA ASP A 108 -11.76 1.83 -10.54
C ASP A 108 -12.23 3.13 -9.85
N ASN A 109 -13.56 3.29 -9.65
CA ASN A 109 -14.10 4.45 -8.93
C ASN A 109 -13.70 4.46 -7.44
N GLU A 110 -13.75 3.30 -6.77
CA GLU A 110 -13.33 3.18 -5.37
C GLU A 110 -11.84 3.44 -5.20
N LEU A 111 -10.99 2.92 -6.10
CA LEU A 111 -9.55 3.20 -6.12
C LEU A 111 -9.28 4.69 -6.36
N LYS A 112 -10.06 5.32 -7.25
CA LYS A 112 -9.98 6.76 -7.49
C LYS A 112 -10.35 7.55 -6.23
N ILE A 113 -11.42 7.20 -5.54
CA ILE A 113 -11.82 7.82 -4.27
C ILE A 113 -10.69 7.73 -3.23
N ILE A 114 -10.12 6.53 -3.06
CA ILE A 114 -9.00 6.32 -2.13
C ILE A 114 -7.81 7.21 -2.51
N GLY A 115 -7.44 7.25 -3.80
CA GLY A 115 -6.31 8.04 -4.30
C GLY A 115 -6.50 9.55 -4.14
N GLU A 116 -7.69 10.06 -4.48
CA GLU A 116 -8.04 11.48 -4.32
C GLU A 116 -7.95 11.92 -2.84
N LEU A 117 -8.52 11.12 -1.94
CA LEU A 117 -8.50 11.41 -0.52
C LEU A 117 -7.11 11.26 0.10
N ALA A 118 -6.34 10.28 -0.35
CA ALA A 118 -4.94 10.14 0.06
C ALA A 118 -4.11 11.37 -0.31
N THR A 119 -4.35 11.92 -1.50
CA THR A 119 -3.70 13.18 -1.95
C THR A 119 -4.20 14.36 -1.13
N LYS A 120 -5.53 14.53 -0.97
CA LYS A 120 -6.16 15.64 -0.24
C LYS A 120 -5.68 15.74 1.20
N TYR A 121 -5.61 14.61 1.89
CA TYR A 121 -5.22 14.55 3.30
C TYR A 121 -3.74 14.25 3.52
N ASP A 122 -2.96 14.15 2.44
CA ASP A 122 -1.53 13.79 2.48
C ASP A 122 -1.27 12.54 3.34
N VAL A 123 -1.95 11.44 2.98
CA VAL A 123 -1.88 10.12 3.60
C VAL A 123 -1.28 9.14 2.60
N ILE A 124 -0.52 8.15 3.06
CA ILE A 124 0.09 7.15 2.19
C ILE A 124 -0.86 5.96 2.05
N VAL A 125 -1.09 5.49 0.83
CA VAL A 125 -1.84 4.25 0.58
C VAL A 125 -0.89 3.06 0.56
N LEU A 126 -1.15 2.08 1.40
CA LEU A 126 -0.48 0.79 1.44
C LEU A 126 -1.40 -0.24 0.76
N GLU A 127 -1.15 -0.51 -0.51
CA GLU A 127 -1.94 -1.45 -1.30
C GLU A 127 -1.26 -2.82 -1.33
N ASP A 128 -1.87 -3.81 -0.66
CA ASP A 128 -1.37 -5.19 -0.62
C ASP A 128 -1.95 -6.01 -1.77
N LEU A 129 -1.14 -6.26 -2.78
CA LEU A 129 -1.44 -7.09 -3.95
C LEU A 129 -0.91 -8.52 -3.79
N ALA A 130 -1.06 -9.12 -2.60
CA ALA A 130 -0.66 -10.52 -2.38
C ALA A 130 -1.43 -11.51 -3.28
N TYR A 131 -2.65 -11.15 -3.67
CA TYR A 131 -3.50 -11.90 -4.61
C TYR A 131 -3.56 -11.23 -5.98
N PHE A 132 -2.46 -10.60 -6.38
CA PHE A 132 -2.29 -9.96 -7.68
C PHE A 132 -2.83 -10.83 -8.83
N ALA A 133 -3.56 -10.20 -9.77
CA ALA A 133 -4.14 -10.81 -10.96
C ALA A 133 -5.15 -11.95 -10.69
N MET A 134 -5.69 -12.06 -9.48
CA MET A 134 -6.68 -13.08 -9.11
C MET A 134 -8.10 -12.50 -8.94
N ASP A 135 -8.46 -11.44 -9.65
CA ASP A 135 -9.83 -10.96 -9.76
C ASP A 135 -10.56 -11.73 -10.88
N PHE A 136 -11.34 -12.73 -10.48
CA PHE A 136 -12.05 -13.61 -11.41
C PHE A 136 -13.42 -13.09 -11.82
N ARG A 137 -13.83 -11.90 -11.41
CA ARG A 137 -15.11 -11.28 -11.82
C ARG A 137 -15.06 -10.80 -13.28
N ARG A 138 -13.89 -10.57 -13.81
CA ARG A 138 -13.64 -10.18 -15.20
C ARG A 138 -12.33 -10.79 -15.69
N ASP A 139 -12.21 -10.94 -16.99
CA ASP A 139 -10.93 -11.35 -17.58
C ASP A 139 -9.97 -10.15 -17.59
N LEU A 140 -8.98 -10.21 -16.70
CA LEU A 140 -7.87 -9.25 -16.65
C LEU A 140 -6.68 -9.74 -17.47
N SER A 141 -6.74 -10.98 -17.97
CA SER A 141 -5.65 -11.65 -18.67
C SER A 141 -5.66 -11.41 -20.17
N VAL A 142 -5.58 -10.15 -20.58
CA VAL A 142 -5.34 -9.83 -21.99
C VAL A 142 -3.84 -9.81 -22.22
N PRO A 143 -3.23 -10.88 -22.80
CA PRO A 143 -1.79 -10.96 -22.97
C PRO A 143 -1.22 -9.74 -23.70
N GLY A 144 -0.17 -9.14 -23.15
CA GLY A 144 0.51 -7.99 -23.76
C GLY A 144 -0.25 -6.67 -23.68
N LYS A 145 -1.41 -6.60 -22.99
CA LYS A 145 -2.13 -5.34 -22.75
C LYS A 145 -2.10 -5.00 -21.26
N ALA A 146 -1.65 -3.81 -20.92
CA ALA A 146 -1.83 -3.17 -19.64
C ALA A 146 -3.13 -2.30 -19.69
N PRO A 147 -3.81 -2.05 -18.54
CA PRO A 147 -3.49 -2.58 -17.22
C PRO A 147 -4.05 -3.99 -17.01
N PHE A 148 -3.28 -4.82 -16.34
CA PHE A 148 -3.69 -6.17 -15.99
C PHE A 148 -4.39 -6.24 -14.63
N GLN A 149 -3.90 -5.48 -13.65
CA GLN A 149 -4.47 -5.37 -12.30
C GLN A 149 -4.70 -3.89 -11.97
N PRO A 150 -5.94 -3.46 -11.68
CA PRO A 150 -6.20 -2.11 -11.20
C PRO A 150 -5.47 -1.82 -9.88
N SER A 151 -4.90 -0.62 -9.77
CA SER A 151 -4.15 -0.18 -8.59
C SER A 151 -4.42 1.30 -8.31
N VAL A 152 -4.32 1.68 -7.04
CA VAL A 152 -4.44 3.06 -6.59
C VAL A 152 -3.34 3.96 -7.16
N GLY A 153 -2.20 3.41 -7.53
CA GLY A 153 -1.09 4.16 -8.15
C GLY A 153 -1.44 4.86 -9.46
N LYS A 154 -2.61 4.58 -10.02
CA LYS A 154 -3.18 5.29 -11.16
C LYS A 154 -3.83 6.64 -10.77
N TYR A 155 -4.16 6.84 -9.49
CA TYR A 155 -4.97 7.95 -9.01
C TYR A 155 -4.28 8.83 -7.96
N THR A 156 -3.12 8.45 -7.50
CA THR A 156 -2.31 9.21 -6.53
C THR A 156 -0.84 8.85 -6.65
N ASP A 157 0.02 9.79 -6.29
CA ASP A 157 1.45 9.54 -6.09
C ASP A 157 1.81 9.20 -4.64
N ASN A 158 0.82 9.16 -3.74
CA ASN A 158 1.03 8.81 -2.33
C ASN A 158 0.81 7.32 -2.09
N TYR A 159 1.58 6.43 -2.73
CA TYR A 159 1.39 4.99 -2.60
C TYR A 159 2.66 4.20 -2.33
N ILE A 160 2.47 3.08 -1.64
CA ILE A 160 3.38 1.94 -1.57
C ILE A 160 2.56 0.72 -1.97
N VAL A 161 2.91 0.09 -3.08
CA VAL A 161 2.26 -1.14 -3.57
C VAL A 161 3.15 -2.33 -3.24
N MET A 162 2.58 -3.37 -2.63
CA MET A 162 3.28 -4.58 -2.23
C MET A 162 2.80 -5.76 -3.07
N ILE A 163 3.69 -6.39 -3.81
CA ILE A 163 3.37 -7.51 -4.71
C ILE A 163 4.08 -8.76 -4.20
N SER A 164 3.35 -9.88 -4.15
CA SER A 164 3.88 -11.16 -3.70
C SER A 164 3.85 -12.21 -4.80
N GLY A 165 4.91 -12.98 -4.93
CA GLY A 165 4.94 -14.18 -5.76
C GLY A 165 4.25 -15.41 -5.13
N SER A 166 3.87 -15.30 -3.86
CA SER A 166 3.37 -16.45 -3.08
C SER A 166 2.11 -17.10 -3.66
N LYS A 167 1.18 -16.30 -4.19
CA LYS A 167 -0.12 -16.78 -4.67
C LYS A 167 -0.12 -16.92 -6.19
N LEU A 168 0.14 -15.83 -6.93
CA LEU A 168 0.11 -15.82 -8.39
C LEU A 168 1.03 -16.89 -9.02
N PHE A 169 2.23 -17.05 -8.50
CA PHE A 169 3.22 -18.00 -9.02
C PHE A 169 3.32 -19.29 -8.21
N SER A 170 2.46 -19.50 -7.22
CA SER A 170 2.55 -20.64 -6.28
C SER A 170 3.92 -20.78 -5.60
N TYR A 171 4.57 -19.64 -5.32
CA TYR A 171 5.95 -19.54 -4.82
C TYR A 171 6.00 -19.17 -3.33
N ALA A 172 5.03 -19.59 -2.55
CA ALA A 172 4.93 -19.21 -1.14
C ALA A 172 6.20 -19.56 -0.32
N GLY A 173 6.79 -20.71 -0.59
CA GLY A 173 8.01 -21.17 0.09
C GLY A 173 9.28 -20.39 -0.29
N GLN A 174 9.32 -19.78 -1.46
CA GLN A 174 10.48 -19.02 -1.94
C GLN A 174 10.57 -17.61 -1.34
N ARG A 175 9.53 -17.17 -0.63
CA ARG A 175 9.50 -15.87 0.06
C ARG A 175 9.83 -14.68 -0.85
N LEU A 176 9.32 -14.69 -2.08
CA LEU A 176 9.54 -13.64 -3.07
C LEU A 176 8.44 -12.57 -2.98
N GLY A 177 8.83 -11.33 -2.79
CA GLY A 177 7.97 -10.15 -2.87
C GLY A 177 8.73 -8.93 -3.30
N ILE A 178 8.01 -7.89 -3.66
CA ILE A 178 8.54 -6.56 -3.95
C ILE A 178 7.66 -5.50 -3.30
N MET A 179 8.29 -4.43 -2.84
CA MET A 179 7.64 -3.21 -2.41
C MET A 179 7.94 -2.11 -3.43
N CYS A 180 6.89 -1.50 -3.97
CA CYS A 180 6.97 -0.46 -4.99
C CYS A 180 6.57 0.87 -4.37
N ILE A 181 7.51 1.79 -4.21
CA ILE A 181 7.31 3.13 -3.66
C ILE A 181 7.23 4.11 -4.82
N SER A 182 6.21 4.96 -4.88
CA SER A 182 6.09 5.97 -5.95
C SER A 182 7.33 6.87 -5.99
N ASP A 183 7.69 7.32 -7.19
CA ASP A 183 8.84 8.22 -7.38
C ASP A 183 8.66 9.53 -6.61
N ALA A 184 7.45 10.08 -6.60
CA ALA A 184 7.13 11.30 -5.86
C ALA A 184 7.28 11.10 -4.35
N LEU A 185 6.79 9.97 -3.81
CA LEU A 185 6.91 9.66 -2.40
C LEU A 185 8.38 9.38 -2.01
N TYR A 186 9.10 8.66 -2.86
CA TYR A 186 10.51 8.38 -2.68
C TYR A 186 11.34 9.67 -2.58
N ASN A 187 11.18 10.58 -3.54
CA ASN A 187 11.90 11.85 -3.60
C ASN A 187 11.51 12.82 -2.46
N ARG A 188 10.18 12.99 -2.24
CA ARG A 188 9.67 13.91 -1.21
C ARG A 188 10.07 13.50 0.22
N LYS A 189 10.15 12.22 0.49
CA LYS A 189 10.56 11.74 1.82
C LYS A 189 12.07 11.73 2.03
N TYR A 190 12.84 11.74 0.94
CA TYR A 190 14.29 11.88 1.02
C TYR A 190 14.72 13.14 1.77
N ASP A 191 14.21 14.31 1.37
CA ASP A 191 14.58 15.58 1.99
C ASP A 191 14.19 15.65 3.46
N ASN A 192 12.99 15.17 3.80
CA ASN A 192 12.51 15.15 5.18
C ASN A 192 13.31 14.21 6.08
N LEU A 193 13.67 13.02 5.58
CA LEU A 193 14.45 12.04 6.33
C LEU A 193 15.91 12.44 6.41
N HIS A 194 16.48 13.01 5.35
CA HIS A 194 17.83 13.56 5.33
C HIS A 194 18.02 14.61 6.42
N ASN A 195 17.09 15.56 6.50
CA ASN A 195 17.13 16.63 7.51
C ASN A 195 16.90 16.11 8.94
N ARG A 196 16.19 15.00 9.11
CA ARG A 196 15.80 14.46 10.42
C ARG A 196 16.82 13.49 11.01
N PHE A 197 17.55 12.78 10.15
CA PHE A 197 18.50 11.71 10.55
C PHE A 197 19.94 11.96 10.09
N GLY A 198 20.29 13.21 9.81
CA GLY A 198 21.69 13.58 9.51
C GLY A 198 22.22 12.97 8.21
N GLY A 199 21.41 12.86 7.19
CA GLY A 199 21.86 12.42 5.88
C GLY A 199 21.75 10.92 5.60
N MET A 200 21.11 10.16 6.46
CA MET A 200 20.91 8.74 6.22
C MET A 200 19.56 8.45 5.54
N GLY A 201 19.61 8.37 4.23
CA GLY A 201 18.74 7.50 3.45
C GLY A 201 17.34 7.97 3.12
N THR A 202 16.99 7.63 1.92
CA THR A 202 15.62 7.63 1.38
C THR A 202 14.69 6.75 2.22
N LEU A 203 13.36 6.90 2.07
CA LEU A 203 12.38 6.00 2.68
C LEU A 203 12.73 4.53 2.38
N GLY A 204 13.09 4.21 1.12
CA GLY A 204 13.54 2.88 0.74
C GLY A 204 14.79 2.42 1.47
N TYR A 205 15.79 3.30 1.59
CA TYR A 205 17.04 3.00 2.29
C TYR A 205 16.80 2.84 3.80
N THR A 206 15.96 3.69 4.39
CA THR A 206 15.57 3.59 5.80
C THR A 206 14.82 2.29 6.09
N ILE A 207 13.92 1.88 5.17
CA ILE A 207 13.20 0.61 5.27
C ILE A 207 14.17 -0.56 5.22
N VAL A 208 15.08 -0.59 4.23
CA VAL A 208 16.07 -1.68 4.09
C VAL A 208 16.99 -1.73 5.30
N ASN A 209 17.54 -0.61 5.76
CA ASN A 209 18.46 -0.56 6.91
C ASN A 209 17.79 -0.88 8.27
N ARG A 210 16.47 -0.75 8.38
CA ARG A 210 15.76 -1.16 9.61
C ARG A 210 15.34 -2.63 9.61
N ILE A 211 15.47 -3.31 8.46
CA ILE A 211 15.10 -4.73 8.30
C ILE A 211 16.31 -5.65 8.44
N ILE A 212 17.50 -5.15 8.17
CA ILE A 212 18.78 -5.84 8.32
C ILE A 212 19.38 -5.54 9.71
#